data_8e60fbe553f51efbdd4375f6202ef94f
#
_entry.id   8e60fbe553f51efbdd4375f6202ef94f
#
_cell.length_a   1.000
_cell.length_b   1.000
_cell.length_c   1.000
_cell.angle_alpha   90.00
_cell.angle_beta   90.00
_cell.angle_gamma   90.00
#
_symmetry.space_group_name_H-M   'P 1'
#
loop_
_entity.id
_entity.type
_entity.pdbx_description
1 polymer ?
#
loop_
_entity_poly.entity_id
_entity_poly.type
_entity_poly.pdbx_seq_one_letter_code
_entity_poly.pdbx_strand_id
1 'polypeptide(L)'
;MQLANSETRYGSIPQAIHWLTAICVVAGWLLGQFQGVFPKGPPRALALWTHMTLGQLVLLLLIARLGWRIANPPPPPEPTRFGRLLVIASRLSHYALYALLVAVPFIGIVVQLKRGNALPIVGLWDVASPWPADRAVARSVLAVHYYLANALLILAGIHAGAALIHHYAFGDRTLARMLPGSA
;
A
#
# COMPACT_ATOMS: atom_id res chain seq x y z
N MET A 1 25.26 7.08 2.16
CA MET A 1 23.95 6.83 1.51
C MET A 1 23.35 8.17 1.09
N GLN A 2 22.98 8.29 -0.18
CA GLN A 2 22.32 9.53 -0.68
C GLN A 2 20.84 9.52 -0.28
N LEU A 3 20.37 10.53 0.46
CA LEU A 3 19.00 10.61 0.95
C LEU A 3 17.99 10.94 -0.16
N ALA A 4 18.36 11.93 -1.01
CA ALA A 4 17.54 12.41 -2.12
C ALA A 4 17.75 11.59 -3.40
N ASN A 5 16.85 11.75 -4.36
CA ASN A 5 16.97 11.15 -5.69
C ASN A 5 18.15 11.76 -6.47
N SER A 6 18.78 10.94 -7.31
CA SER A 6 19.72 11.39 -8.35
C SER A 6 19.09 11.22 -9.73
N GLU A 7 19.81 11.58 -10.78
CA GLU A 7 19.37 11.34 -12.16
C GLU A 7 19.25 9.85 -12.51
N THR A 8 20.00 8.99 -11.81
CA THR A 8 20.08 7.57 -12.16
C THR A 8 19.42 6.62 -11.18
N ARG A 9 19.12 7.04 -9.94
CA ARG A 9 18.51 6.16 -8.92
C ARG A 9 17.70 6.92 -7.87
N TYR A 10 16.82 6.19 -7.20
CA TYR A 10 16.10 6.69 -6.03
C TYR A 10 17.02 6.78 -4.80
N GLY A 11 16.83 7.82 -4.01
CA GLY A 11 17.48 7.97 -2.72
C GLY A 11 16.96 6.97 -1.68
N SER A 12 17.64 6.89 -0.54
CA SER A 12 17.27 5.95 0.54
C SER A 12 15.90 6.27 1.17
N ILE A 13 15.49 7.53 1.22
CA ILE A 13 14.16 7.92 1.75
C ILE A 13 13.02 7.34 0.91
N PRO A 14 12.91 7.58 -0.41
CA PRO A 14 11.84 7.01 -1.19
C PRO A 14 11.92 5.47 -1.29
N GLN A 15 13.11 4.87 -1.23
CA GLN A 15 13.26 3.43 -1.13
C GLN A 15 12.66 2.89 0.17
N ALA A 16 13.01 3.49 1.32
CA ALA A 16 12.47 3.08 2.63
C ALA A 16 10.94 3.21 2.68
N ILE A 17 10.39 4.34 2.24
CA ILE A 17 8.94 4.54 2.19
C ILE A 17 8.27 3.48 1.30
N HIS A 18 8.88 3.15 0.15
CA HIS A 18 8.35 2.14 -0.75
C HIS A 18 8.28 0.76 -0.10
N TRP A 19 9.39 0.29 0.44
CA TRP A 19 9.47 -1.05 1.04
C TRP A 19 8.64 -1.17 2.31
N LEU A 20 8.61 -0.13 3.16
CA LEU A 20 7.73 -0.11 4.32
C LEU A 20 6.25 -0.17 3.90
N THR A 21 5.85 0.58 2.85
CA THR A 21 4.49 0.50 2.31
C THR A 21 4.18 -0.92 1.83
N ALA A 22 5.08 -1.56 1.08
CA ALA A 22 4.90 -2.92 0.59
C ALA A 22 4.73 -3.93 1.74
N ILE A 23 5.57 -3.84 2.77
CA ILE A 23 5.47 -4.68 3.97
C ILE A 23 4.13 -4.46 4.68
N CYS A 24 3.72 -3.21 4.89
CA CYS A 24 2.45 -2.89 5.54
C CYS A 24 1.24 -3.41 4.75
N VAL A 25 1.27 -3.31 3.42
CA VAL A 25 0.20 -3.83 2.53
C VAL A 25 0.10 -5.35 2.64
N VAL A 26 1.21 -6.07 2.53
CA VAL A 26 1.22 -7.54 2.60
C VAL A 26 0.79 -8.01 4.00
N ALA A 27 1.37 -7.44 5.06
CA ALA A 27 1.03 -7.81 6.44
C ALA A 27 -0.44 -7.48 6.76
N GLY A 28 -0.91 -6.30 6.36
CA GLY A 28 -2.30 -5.89 6.52
C GLY A 28 -3.26 -6.82 5.78
N TRP A 29 -2.96 -7.20 4.53
CA TRP A 29 -3.75 -8.15 3.77
C TRP A 29 -3.78 -9.54 4.45
N LEU A 30 -2.65 -10.07 4.90
CA LEU A 30 -2.57 -11.35 5.61
C LEU A 30 -3.45 -11.34 6.87
N LEU A 31 -3.35 -10.30 7.70
CA LEU A 31 -4.17 -10.18 8.90
C LEU A 31 -5.66 -10.06 8.58
N GLY A 32 -6.04 -9.35 7.53
CA GLY A 32 -7.43 -9.24 7.10
C GLY A 32 -7.98 -10.54 6.54
N GLN A 33 -7.22 -11.21 5.67
CA GLN A 33 -7.60 -12.45 5.00
C GLN A 33 -7.72 -13.63 5.97
N PHE A 34 -6.78 -13.75 6.89
CA PHE A 34 -6.68 -14.87 7.82
C PHE A 34 -7.17 -14.55 9.24
N GLN A 35 -7.98 -13.50 9.42
CA GLN A 35 -8.53 -13.12 10.72
C GLN A 35 -9.27 -14.27 11.42
N GLY A 36 -9.92 -15.13 10.65
CA GLY A 36 -10.64 -16.31 11.17
C GLY A 36 -9.76 -17.39 11.83
N VAL A 37 -8.47 -17.43 11.52
CA VAL A 37 -7.48 -18.38 12.09
C VAL A 37 -7.20 -18.04 13.56
N PHE A 38 -7.28 -16.76 13.93
CA PHE A 38 -7.04 -16.36 15.32
C PHE A 38 -8.19 -16.77 16.23
N PRO A 39 -7.90 -17.34 17.43
CA PRO A 39 -8.92 -17.67 18.43
C PRO A 39 -9.78 -16.43 18.76
N LYS A 40 -11.07 -16.65 19.05
CA LYS A 40 -11.96 -15.58 19.51
C LYS A 40 -11.42 -14.95 20.80
N GLY A 41 -11.67 -13.66 21.00
CA GLY A 41 -11.20 -12.90 22.18
C GLY A 41 -9.92 -12.08 21.87
N PRO A 42 -9.02 -11.91 22.85
CA PRO A 42 -7.88 -10.99 22.76
C PRO A 42 -6.97 -11.21 21.54
N PRO A 43 -6.62 -12.44 21.11
CA PRO A 43 -5.76 -12.65 19.94
C PRO A 43 -6.37 -12.10 18.65
N ARG A 44 -7.68 -12.36 18.41
CA ARG A 44 -8.38 -11.84 17.22
C ARG A 44 -8.56 -10.32 17.29
N ALA A 45 -8.82 -9.78 18.48
CA ALA A 45 -8.91 -8.33 18.68
C ALA A 45 -7.57 -7.64 18.38
N LEU A 46 -6.45 -8.21 18.84
CA LEU A 46 -5.11 -7.70 18.54
C LEU A 46 -4.80 -7.77 17.03
N ALA A 47 -5.12 -8.88 16.36
CA ALA A 47 -4.92 -9.02 14.92
C ALA A 47 -5.71 -7.95 14.13
N LEU A 48 -6.98 -7.71 14.52
CA LEU A 48 -7.80 -6.66 13.91
C LEU A 48 -7.25 -5.26 14.20
N TRP A 49 -6.85 -5.00 15.43
CA TRP A 49 -6.22 -3.74 15.82
C TRP A 49 -4.95 -3.47 15.00
N THR A 50 -4.07 -4.47 14.88
CA THR A 50 -2.83 -4.37 14.06
C THR A 50 -3.17 -4.14 12.60
N HIS A 51 -4.17 -4.84 12.04
CA HIS A 51 -4.63 -4.62 10.67
C HIS A 51 -5.07 -3.16 10.44
N MET A 52 -5.87 -2.60 11.34
CA MET A 52 -6.32 -1.21 11.24
C MET A 52 -5.16 -0.21 11.33
N THR A 53 -4.22 -0.44 12.24
CA THR A 53 -3.02 0.39 12.40
C THR A 53 -2.13 0.36 11.16
N LEU A 54 -1.92 -0.82 10.55
CA LEU A 54 -1.17 -0.95 9.31
C LEU A 54 -1.86 -0.22 8.14
N GLY A 55 -3.20 -0.28 8.04
CA GLY A 55 -3.96 0.47 7.06
C GLY A 55 -3.78 1.99 7.19
N GLN A 56 -3.81 2.51 8.41
CA GLN A 56 -3.55 3.92 8.68
C GLN A 56 -2.11 4.31 8.36
N LEU A 57 -1.15 3.43 8.69
CA LEU A 57 0.26 3.65 8.38
C LEU A 57 0.50 3.69 6.86
N VAL A 58 -0.21 2.86 6.08
CA VAL A 58 -0.16 2.94 4.61
C VAL A 58 -0.60 4.31 4.11
N LEU A 59 -1.67 4.90 4.66
CA LEU A 59 -2.10 6.27 4.30
C LEU A 59 -1.04 7.31 4.66
N LEU A 60 -0.44 7.23 5.84
CA LEU A 60 0.62 8.16 6.26
C LEU A 60 1.86 8.04 5.37
N LEU A 61 2.30 6.81 5.06
CA LEU A 61 3.42 6.56 4.16
C LEU A 61 3.13 7.05 2.73
N LEU A 62 1.88 6.93 2.27
CA LEU A 62 1.48 7.45 0.97
C LEU A 62 1.54 8.99 0.93
N ILE A 63 1.06 9.67 1.97
CA ILE A 63 1.16 11.13 2.09
C ILE A 63 2.64 11.54 2.08
N ALA A 64 3.48 10.88 2.90
CA ALA A 64 4.91 11.14 2.94
C ALA A 64 5.56 10.91 1.56
N ARG A 65 5.19 9.83 0.84
CA ARG A 65 5.69 9.51 -0.50
C ARG A 65 5.31 10.56 -1.53
N LEU A 66 4.06 11.03 -1.52
CA LEU A 66 3.58 12.06 -2.45
C LEU A 66 4.26 13.41 -2.17
N GLY A 67 4.35 13.80 -0.90
CA GLY A 67 5.07 15.01 -0.48
C GLY A 67 6.54 14.97 -0.87
N TRP A 68 7.22 13.82 -0.63
CA TRP A 68 8.60 13.64 -1.05
C TRP A 68 8.77 13.74 -2.57
N ARG A 69 7.86 13.15 -3.34
CA ARG A 69 7.89 13.17 -4.80
C ARG A 69 7.73 14.57 -5.39
N ILE A 70 7.00 15.45 -4.72
CA ILE A 70 6.85 16.86 -5.10
C ILE A 70 8.17 17.61 -4.85
N ALA A 71 8.79 17.40 -3.69
CA ALA A 71 10.05 18.06 -3.32
C ALA A 71 11.28 17.47 -4.03
N ASN A 72 11.25 16.19 -4.39
CA ASN A 72 12.35 15.45 -5.02
C ASN A 72 11.82 14.65 -6.21
N PRO A 73 11.83 15.22 -7.42
CA PRO A 73 11.36 14.52 -8.62
C PRO A 73 12.02 13.16 -8.81
N PRO A 74 11.27 12.14 -9.26
CA PRO A 74 11.83 10.81 -9.51
C PRO A 74 12.82 10.85 -10.67
N PRO A 75 13.81 9.95 -10.69
CA PRO A 75 14.68 9.79 -11.84
C PRO A 75 13.87 9.46 -13.10
N PRO A 76 14.35 9.85 -14.29
CA PRO A 76 13.68 9.55 -15.56
C PRO A 76 13.46 8.03 -15.72
N PRO A 77 12.40 7.59 -16.42
CA PRO A 77 12.19 6.18 -16.70
C PRO A 77 13.39 5.56 -17.41
N GLU A 78 13.66 4.28 -17.10
CA GLU A 78 14.69 3.53 -17.84
C GLU A 78 14.30 3.44 -19.33
N PRO A 79 15.27 3.58 -20.24
CA PRO A 79 15.04 3.33 -21.66
C PRO A 79 14.54 1.89 -21.86
N THR A 80 13.38 1.72 -22.45
CA THR A 80 12.84 0.39 -22.73
C THR A 80 12.89 0.08 -24.22
N ARG A 81 13.31 -1.15 -24.58
CA ARG A 81 13.27 -1.66 -25.97
C ARG A 81 11.85 -1.91 -26.47
N PHE A 82 10.86 -1.92 -25.57
CA PHE A 82 9.49 -2.34 -25.88
C PHE A 82 8.52 -1.16 -26.13
N GLY A 83 9.05 0.05 -26.30
CA GLY A 83 8.32 1.19 -26.80
C GLY A 83 7.31 1.82 -25.85
N ARG A 84 6.49 2.69 -26.43
CA ARG A 84 5.57 3.60 -25.71
C ARG A 84 4.51 2.87 -24.87
N LEU A 85 4.07 1.69 -25.30
CA LEU A 85 3.00 0.92 -24.63
C LEU A 85 3.40 0.48 -23.22
N LEU A 86 4.64 0.00 -23.02
CA LEU A 86 5.13 -0.40 -21.70
C LEU A 86 5.28 0.79 -20.76
N VAL A 87 5.69 1.94 -21.26
CA VAL A 87 5.74 3.18 -20.47
C VAL A 87 4.35 3.60 -20.00
N ILE A 88 3.34 3.50 -20.87
CA ILE A 88 1.94 3.81 -20.54
C ILE A 88 1.43 2.81 -19.50
N ALA A 89 1.63 1.50 -19.73
CA ALA A 89 1.20 0.45 -18.80
C ALA A 89 1.83 0.63 -17.40
N SER A 90 3.12 0.96 -17.33
CA SER A 90 3.79 1.28 -16.07
C SER A 90 3.17 2.48 -15.36
N ARG A 91 2.87 3.57 -16.06
CA ARG A 91 2.22 4.74 -15.49
C ARG A 91 0.82 4.42 -14.96
N LEU A 92 0.01 3.72 -15.75
CA LEU A 92 -1.34 3.31 -15.36
C LEU A 92 -1.32 2.40 -14.13
N SER A 93 -0.40 1.43 -14.09
CA SER A 93 -0.18 0.55 -12.93
C SER A 93 0.13 1.36 -11.66
N HIS A 94 1.02 2.35 -11.73
CA HIS A 94 1.31 3.20 -10.58
C HIS A 94 0.11 4.05 -10.14
N TYR A 95 -0.65 4.64 -11.07
CA TYR A 95 -1.86 5.40 -10.71
C TYR A 95 -2.92 4.50 -10.07
N ALA A 96 -3.12 3.29 -10.61
CA ALA A 96 -4.05 2.33 -10.04
C ALA A 96 -3.61 1.87 -8.63
N LEU A 97 -2.31 1.61 -8.42
CA LEU A 97 -1.76 1.32 -7.09
C LEU A 97 -2.00 2.49 -6.12
N TYR A 98 -1.73 3.73 -6.50
CA TYR A 98 -1.99 4.89 -5.64
C TYR A 98 -3.48 5.03 -5.30
N ALA A 99 -4.36 4.86 -6.27
CA ALA A 99 -5.81 4.90 -6.02
C ALA A 99 -6.25 3.82 -5.02
N LEU A 100 -5.75 2.59 -5.17
CA LEU A 100 -6.06 1.50 -4.25
C LEU A 100 -5.44 1.68 -2.86
N LEU A 101 -4.22 2.25 -2.77
CA LEU A 101 -3.58 2.57 -1.49
C LEU A 101 -4.34 3.64 -0.69
N VAL A 102 -5.14 4.49 -1.35
CA VAL A 102 -6.09 5.40 -0.70
C VAL A 102 -7.39 4.68 -0.39
N ALA A 103 -8.01 4.07 -1.41
CA ALA A 103 -9.37 3.54 -1.32
C ALA A 103 -9.49 2.41 -0.28
N VAL A 104 -8.55 1.47 -0.27
CA VAL A 104 -8.63 0.29 0.60
C VAL A 104 -8.64 0.68 2.08
N PRO A 105 -7.66 1.42 2.62
CA PRO A 105 -7.69 1.79 4.03
C PRO A 105 -8.87 2.72 4.38
N PHE A 106 -9.22 3.65 3.49
CA PHE A 106 -10.35 4.55 3.72
C PHE A 106 -11.68 3.80 3.85
N ILE A 107 -11.93 2.83 2.96
CA ILE A 107 -13.13 1.98 3.04
C ILE A 107 -13.10 1.13 4.30
N GLY A 108 -11.92 0.64 4.73
CA GLY A 108 -11.75 -0.07 6.00
C GLY A 108 -12.14 0.77 7.22
N ILE A 109 -11.79 2.06 7.23
CA ILE A 109 -12.24 3.02 8.26
C ILE A 109 -13.77 3.13 8.26
N VAL A 110 -14.39 3.26 7.08
CA VAL A 110 -15.86 3.32 6.96
C VAL A 110 -16.53 2.05 7.51
N VAL A 111 -15.95 0.86 7.24
CA VAL A 111 -16.45 -0.41 7.81
C VAL A 111 -16.47 -0.36 9.33
N GLN A 112 -15.36 0.07 9.96
CA GLN A 112 -15.23 0.13 11.41
C GLN A 112 -16.27 1.07 12.02
N LEU A 113 -16.40 2.27 11.46
CA LEU A 113 -17.36 3.27 11.93
C LEU A 113 -18.81 2.84 11.70
N LYS A 114 -19.14 2.21 10.56
CA LYS A 114 -20.51 1.68 10.28
C LYS A 114 -20.87 0.48 11.15
N ARG A 115 -19.90 -0.22 11.74
CA ARG A 115 -20.15 -1.21 12.79
C ARG A 115 -20.54 -0.57 14.14
N GLY A 116 -20.43 0.76 14.28
CA GLY A 116 -20.65 1.49 15.52
C GLY A 116 -19.47 1.39 16.50
N ASN A 117 -18.31 0.92 16.03
CA ASN A 117 -17.12 0.83 16.85
C ASN A 117 -16.31 2.12 16.75
N ALA A 118 -15.57 2.45 17.80
CA ALA A 118 -14.57 3.49 17.73
C ALA A 118 -13.41 3.08 16.82
N LEU A 119 -12.79 4.06 16.16
CA LEU A 119 -11.60 3.88 15.32
C LEU A 119 -10.36 4.18 16.16
N PRO A 120 -9.50 3.19 16.43
CA PRO A 120 -8.21 3.45 17.06
C PRO A 120 -7.29 4.20 16.09
N ILE A 121 -6.80 5.37 16.47
CA ILE A 121 -5.86 6.17 15.69
C ILE A 121 -4.44 5.80 16.08
N VAL A 122 -3.81 4.97 15.27
CA VAL A 122 -2.42 4.47 15.43
C VAL A 122 -2.14 3.95 16.86
N GLY A 123 -3.20 3.56 17.58
CA GLY A 123 -3.11 3.09 18.97
C GLY A 123 -2.90 4.16 20.03
N LEU A 124 -3.01 5.43 19.68
CA LEU A 124 -2.82 6.55 20.61
C LEU A 124 -4.13 7.00 21.27
N TRP A 125 -5.22 7.03 20.54
CA TRP A 125 -6.56 7.40 21.00
C TRP A 125 -7.64 6.79 20.12
N ASP A 126 -8.86 6.77 20.62
CA ASP A 126 -10.02 6.26 19.91
C ASP A 126 -10.93 7.40 19.45
N VAL A 127 -11.33 7.39 18.19
CA VAL A 127 -12.33 8.31 17.63
C VAL A 127 -13.67 7.59 17.57
N ALA A 128 -14.68 8.11 18.29
CA ALA A 128 -16.03 7.57 18.27
C ALA A 128 -16.64 7.68 16.85
N SER A 129 -17.49 6.71 16.50
CA SER A 129 -18.22 6.80 15.23
C SER A 129 -19.15 8.01 15.20
N PRO A 130 -19.09 8.87 14.16
CA PRO A 130 -20.05 9.96 13.98
C PRO A 130 -21.42 9.46 13.46
N TRP A 131 -21.52 8.18 13.11
CA TRP A 131 -22.74 7.58 12.57
C TRP A 131 -23.33 6.54 13.50
N PRO A 132 -24.65 6.35 13.49
CA PRO A 132 -25.27 5.21 14.15
C PRO A 132 -24.78 3.90 13.48
N ALA A 133 -24.76 2.83 14.29
CA ALA A 133 -24.40 1.51 13.79
C ALA A 133 -25.39 1.04 12.73
N ASP A 134 -24.88 0.61 11.57
CA ASP A 134 -25.66 0.00 10.49
C ASP A 134 -24.94 -1.25 10.01
N ARG A 135 -25.36 -2.40 10.51
CA ARG A 135 -24.73 -3.68 10.19
C ARG A 135 -24.97 -4.12 8.74
N ALA A 136 -26.02 -3.67 8.09
CA ALA A 136 -26.31 -4.01 6.70
C ALA A 136 -25.34 -3.27 5.78
N VAL A 137 -25.24 -1.95 5.95
CA VAL A 137 -24.24 -1.12 5.23
C VAL A 137 -22.82 -1.57 5.54
N ALA A 138 -22.49 -1.84 6.81
CA ALA A 138 -21.15 -2.31 7.18
C ALA A 138 -20.75 -3.60 6.45
N ARG A 139 -21.67 -4.55 6.24
CA ARG A 139 -21.41 -5.78 5.48
C ARG A 139 -21.16 -5.51 3.99
N SER A 140 -21.97 -4.64 3.38
CA SER A 140 -21.80 -4.28 1.96
C SER A 140 -20.47 -3.56 1.73
N VAL A 141 -20.13 -2.60 2.60
CA VAL A 141 -18.84 -1.87 2.52
C VAL A 141 -17.65 -2.80 2.79
N LEU A 142 -17.81 -3.78 3.71
CA LEU A 142 -16.79 -4.80 3.96
C LEU A 142 -16.52 -5.66 2.72
N ALA A 143 -17.58 -6.04 1.97
CA ALA A 143 -17.39 -6.78 0.72
C ALA A 143 -16.58 -5.96 -0.30
N VAL A 144 -16.87 -4.67 -0.44
CA VAL A 144 -16.09 -3.76 -1.31
C VAL A 144 -14.63 -3.68 -0.85
N HIS A 145 -14.41 -3.49 0.48
CA HIS A 145 -13.06 -3.49 1.05
C HIS A 145 -12.30 -4.77 0.72
N TYR A 146 -12.92 -5.92 0.87
CA TYR A 146 -12.33 -7.23 0.59
C TYR A 146 -11.90 -7.36 -0.88
N TYR A 147 -12.77 -7.03 -1.83
CA TYR A 147 -12.44 -7.11 -3.26
C TYR A 147 -11.35 -6.14 -3.67
N LEU A 148 -11.38 -4.90 -3.18
CA LEU A 148 -10.34 -3.92 -3.47
C LEU A 148 -9.00 -4.26 -2.83
N ALA A 149 -8.98 -4.85 -1.63
CA ALA A 149 -7.76 -5.32 -0.99
C ALA A 149 -7.11 -6.46 -1.78
N ASN A 150 -7.91 -7.40 -2.32
CA ASN A 150 -7.39 -8.45 -3.20
C ASN A 150 -6.90 -7.88 -4.53
N ALA A 151 -7.62 -6.92 -5.13
CA ALA A 151 -7.18 -6.24 -6.34
C ALA A 151 -5.85 -5.50 -6.13
N LEU A 152 -5.69 -4.82 -4.98
CA LEU A 152 -4.42 -4.17 -4.60
C LEU A 152 -3.26 -5.18 -4.53
N LEU A 153 -3.47 -6.33 -3.88
CA LEU A 153 -2.41 -7.34 -3.75
C LEU A 153 -2.06 -7.98 -5.09
N ILE A 154 -3.06 -8.30 -5.93
CA ILE A 154 -2.84 -8.84 -7.28
C ILE A 154 -2.04 -7.82 -8.12
N LEU A 155 -2.45 -6.56 -8.12
CA LEU A 155 -1.76 -5.51 -8.88
C LEU A 155 -0.34 -5.26 -8.35
N ALA A 156 -0.14 -5.31 -7.03
CA ALA A 156 1.19 -5.23 -6.42
C ALA A 156 2.07 -6.42 -6.82
N GLY A 157 1.51 -7.62 -6.90
CA GLY A 157 2.18 -8.83 -7.41
C GLY A 157 2.58 -8.70 -8.89
N ILE A 158 1.68 -8.19 -9.72
CA ILE A 158 1.98 -7.90 -11.16
C ILE A 158 3.10 -6.85 -11.26
N HIS A 159 3.03 -5.78 -10.47
CA HIS A 159 4.05 -4.73 -10.41
C HIS A 159 5.43 -5.29 -9.99
N ALA A 160 5.48 -6.11 -8.96
CA ALA A 160 6.71 -6.77 -8.52
C ALA A 160 7.23 -7.76 -9.57
N GLY A 161 6.35 -8.57 -10.17
CA GLY A 161 6.69 -9.49 -11.26
C GLY A 161 7.26 -8.77 -12.48
N ALA A 162 6.67 -7.65 -12.85
CA ALA A 162 7.20 -6.81 -13.94
C ALA A 162 8.61 -6.31 -13.62
N ALA A 163 8.86 -5.83 -12.39
CA ALA A 163 10.19 -5.39 -11.98
C ALA A 163 11.23 -6.52 -12.02
N LEU A 164 10.85 -7.76 -11.65
CA LEU A 164 11.70 -8.94 -11.76
C LEU A 164 11.99 -9.30 -13.23
N ILE A 165 10.99 -9.28 -14.11
CA ILE A 165 11.17 -9.52 -15.56
C ILE A 165 12.11 -8.47 -16.14
N HIS A 166 11.92 -7.19 -15.80
CA HIS A 166 12.82 -6.12 -16.23
C HIS A 166 14.26 -6.38 -15.80
N HIS A 167 14.47 -6.80 -14.57
CA HIS A 167 15.81 -7.05 -14.04
C HIS A 167 16.47 -8.30 -14.65
N TYR A 168 15.77 -9.45 -14.66
CA TYR A 168 16.40 -10.73 -15.04
C TYR A 168 16.29 -11.06 -16.54
N ALA A 169 15.18 -10.69 -17.19
CA ALA A 169 14.99 -11.01 -18.60
C ALA A 169 15.45 -9.89 -19.53
N PHE A 170 15.26 -8.62 -19.14
CA PHE A 170 15.65 -7.48 -19.98
C PHE A 170 17.01 -6.88 -19.59
N GLY A 171 17.53 -7.22 -18.41
CA GLY A 171 18.83 -6.77 -17.93
C GLY A 171 18.85 -5.26 -17.60
N ASP A 172 17.70 -4.63 -17.36
CA ASP A 172 17.64 -3.22 -17.03
C ASP A 172 17.75 -2.97 -15.51
N ARG A 173 17.85 -1.71 -15.12
CA ARG A 173 18.10 -1.30 -13.74
C ARG A 173 16.82 -0.98 -12.97
N THR A 174 15.62 -1.28 -13.50
CA THR A 174 14.33 -0.92 -12.89
C THR A 174 14.23 -1.37 -11.43
N LEU A 175 14.51 -2.64 -11.14
CA LEU A 175 14.52 -3.16 -9.78
C LEU A 175 15.70 -2.61 -8.97
N ALA A 176 16.91 -2.64 -9.53
CA ALA A 176 18.13 -2.20 -8.85
C ALA A 176 18.05 -0.76 -8.34
N ARG A 177 17.35 0.14 -9.06
CA ARG A 177 17.15 1.54 -8.66
C ARG A 177 16.33 1.70 -7.38
N MET A 178 15.55 0.68 -6.99
CA MET A 178 14.71 0.64 -5.79
C MET A 178 15.26 -0.24 -4.67
N LEU A 179 16.36 -0.98 -4.92
CA LEU A 179 16.98 -1.80 -3.88
C LEU A 179 17.95 -0.96 -3.04
N PRO A 180 17.91 -1.12 -1.69
CA PRO A 180 18.90 -0.51 -0.81
C PRO A 180 20.30 -1.04 -1.12
N GLY A 181 21.30 -0.14 -1.12
CA GLY A 181 22.71 -0.55 -1.22
C GLY A 181 23.22 -0.98 -2.60
N SER A 182 22.39 -1.11 -3.64
CA SER A 182 22.84 -1.36 -5.00
C SER A 182 23.57 -0.11 -5.54
N ALA A 183 24.88 -0.20 -5.72
CA ALA A 183 25.72 0.85 -6.32
C ALA A 183 25.51 0.92 -7.84
#